data_31e1c99de7770287bfad5e288ba5afa3
#
_entry.id   31e1c99de7770287bfad5e288ba5afa3
#
_cell.length_a   1.000
_cell.length_b   1.000
_cell.length_c   1.000
_cell.angle_alpha   90.00
_cell.angle_beta   90.00
_cell.angle_gamma   90.00
#
_symmetry.space_group_name_H-M   'P 1'
#
loop_
_entity.id
_entity.type
_entity.pdbx_description
1 polymer ?
#
loop_
_entity_poly.entity_id
_entity_poly.type
_entity_poly.pdbx_seq_one_letter_code
_entity_poly.pdbx_strand_id
1 'polypeptide(L)'
;MTNINSIFFVELPAVHELALQFMHSYPDFDAAIPLPFVPAVPKLADGCDCENHDGQHNRDACDCGEKASKHSVACTCGHEQPVESALTRDMIIAGLLYVFAYDRDNSHFEYYKALFLAVEHNAKKELISIALFDIENFEFEAALNLLLALEGLFPNDVRIMLNLALFYDKRAEFYRQSDLIADAAENERNAEEYYRAAILSEPPLPEVYFNAAYFYFNQRNYAKARSLFNSYINLETKNDVATKEKKEKALDLIENINTQKLDDVAYADAVAFIKQDENEKALSRIRDFLAENPKVWNGWFVLGWALRKLERYADAEKAFLSALEHGEGDEASGIDEAYSDICNELAICYLNLKEFEKAKDRLLSAFELDTENIKIISNLGMVYYAEGDAETAKGFFNAVLTINENDALARYMIEKIDNANGLS
;
A
#
# COMPACT_ATOMS: atom_id res chain seq x y z
N MET A 1 2.05 -9.44 -13.30
CA MET A 1 2.54 -8.25 -14.03
C MET A 1 1.82 -8.20 -15.38
N THR A 2 0.65 -7.60 -15.41
CA THR A 2 0.00 -7.28 -16.69
C THR A 2 0.80 -6.16 -17.33
N ASN A 3 1.55 -6.52 -18.36
CA ASN A 3 2.38 -5.61 -19.13
C ASN A 3 1.46 -4.61 -19.87
N ILE A 4 1.10 -3.50 -19.23
CA ILE A 4 0.44 -2.36 -19.87
C ILE A 4 1.53 -1.59 -20.64
N ASN A 5 2.19 -2.24 -21.58
CA ASN A 5 3.36 -1.68 -22.26
C ASN A 5 3.08 -1.24 -23.69
N SER A 6 1.83 -1.04 -24.08
CA SER A 6 1.56 -0.58 -25.43
C SER A 6 0.43 0.44 -25.41
N ILE A 7 0.77 1.71 -25.29
CA ILE A 7 -0.11 2.78 -25.72
C ILE A 7 -0.02 2.91 -27.24
N PHE A 8 -1.15 3.02 -27.90
CA PHE A 8 -1.25 3.17 -29.32
C PHE A 8 -1.84 4.55 -29.62
N PHE A 9 -1.58 5.06 -30.81
CA PHE A 9 -2.16 6.33 -31.26
C PHE A 9 -2.99 6.06 -32.51
N VAL A 10 -4.16 6.68 -32.57
CA VAL A 10 -5.09 6.55 -33.69
C VAL A 10 -5.57 7.93 -34.14
N GLU A 11 -5.57 8.16 -35.44
CA GLU A 11 -6.25 9.31 -36.05
C GLU A 11 -7.73 8.96 -36.24
N LEU A 12 -8.64 9.79 -35.74
CA LEU A 12 -10.07 9.59 -35.90
C LEU A 12 -10.54 10.47 -37.09
N PRO A 13 -11.00 9.87 -38.22
CA PRO A 13 -11.64 10.66 -39.26
C PRO A 13 -12.77 11.50 -38.70
N ALA A 14 -12.92 12.74 -39.21
CA ALA A 14 -13.90 13.69 -38.69
C ALA A 14 -15.36 13.19 -38.73
N VAL A 15 -15.63 12.17 -39.54
CA VAL A 15 -16.94 11.51 -39.64
C VAL A 15 -17.11 10.31 -38.73
N HIS A 16 -16.05 9.94 -37.96
CA HIS A 16 -16.12 8.84 -37.01
C HIS A 16 -17.03 9.21 -35.84
N GLU A 17 -17.85 8.28 -35.37
CA GLU A 17 -18.83 8.55 -34.30
C GLU A 17 -18.17 9.13 -33.03
N LEU A 18 -17.01 8.61 -32.62
CA LEU A 18 -16.24 9.12 -31.48
C LEU A 18 -15.71 10.54 -31.74
N ALA A 19 -15.25 10.84 -32.97
CA ALA A 19 -14.80 12.17 -33.31
C ALA A 19 -15.96 13.18 -33.18
N LEU A 20 -17.17 12.83 -33.64
CA LEU A 20 -18.35 13.65 -33.47
C LEU A 20 -18.76 13.87 -32.04
N GLN A 21 -18.61 12.84 -31.16
CA GLN A 21 -18.84 12.97 -29.74
C GLN A 21 -17.83 13.94 -29.10
N PHE A 22 -16.54 13.83 -29.45
CA PHE A 22 -15.51 14.75 -28.95
C PHE A 22 -15.71 16.18 -29.45
N MET A 23 -16.05 16.38 -30.73
CA MET A 23 -16.37 17.70 -31.29
C MET A 23 -17.55 18.36 -30.57
N HIS A 24 -18.54 17.58 -30.13
CA HIS A 24 -19.67 18.13 -29.39
C HIS A 24 -19.25 18.66 -28.01
N SER A 25 -18.35 17.98 -27.33
CA SER A 25 -17.86 18.36 -25.98
C SER A 25 -16.70 19.36 -26.03
N TYR A 26 -15.90 19.33 -27.09
CA TYR A 26 -14.73 20.18 -27.30
C TYR A 26 -14.73 20.75 -28.72
N PRO A 27 -15.19 21.99 -28.91
CA PRO A 27 -15.30 22.62 -30.25
C PRO A 27 -13.98 22.74 -31.01
N ASP A 28 -12.85 22.84 -30.27
CA ASP A 28 -11.52 22.93 -30.84
C ASP A 28 -10.90 21.55 -31.15
N PHE A 29 -11.71 20.47 -31.20
CA PHE A 29 -11.25 19.13 -31.53
C PHE A 29 -10.64 19.08 -32.92
N ASP A 30 -9.39 18.67 -33.02
CA ASP A 30 -8.65 18.49 -34.28
C ASP A 30 -8.49 16.99 -34.59
N ALA A 31 -9.20 16.52 -35.60
CA ALA A 31 -9.16 15.12 -36.03
C ALA A 31 -7.81 14.69 -36.61
N ALA A 32 -6.91 15.64 -36.95
CA ALA A 32 -5.56 15.35 -37.44
C ALA A 32 -4.57 15.04 -36.29
N ILE A 33 -4.91 15.33 -35.04
CA ILE A 33 -4.09 15.00 -33.91
C ILE A 33 -4.39 13.58 -33.47
N PRO A 34 -3.40 12.64 -33.51
CA PRO A 34 -3.61 11.25 -33.10
C PRO A 34 -3.98 11.17 -31.63
N LEU A 35 -5.03 10.39 -31.30
CA LEU A 35 -5.46 10.18 -29.92
C LEU A 35 -4.82 8.90 -29.36
N PRO A 36 -4.31 8.94 -28.12
CA PRO A 36 -3.79 7.75 -27.43
C PRO A 36 -4.95 6.82 -27.03
N PHE A 37 -4.74 5.52 -27.12
CA PHE A 37 -5.69 4.56 -26.60
C PHE A 37 -4.99 3.32 -26.01
N VAL A 38 -5.65 2.67 -25.03
CA VAL A 38 -5.26 1.39 -24.49
C VAL A 38 -6.27 0.35 -24.98
N PRO A 39 -5.84 -0.69 -25.72
CA PRO A 39 -6.74 -1.74 -26.18
C PRO A 39 -7.40 -2.43 -24.97
N ALA A 40 -8.70 -2.73 -25.10
CA ALA A 40 -9.33 -3.61 -24.11
C ALA A 40 -8.64 -4.96 -24.17
N VAL A 41 -8.20 -5.48 -23.00
CA VAL A 41 -7.70 -6.85 -22.91
C VAL A 41 -8.87 -7.76 -23.32
N PRO A 42 -8.72 -8.62 -24.33
CA PRO A 42 -9.80 -9.53 -24.69
C PRO A 42 -10.09 -10.41 -23.47
N LYS A 43 -11.32 -10.36 -22.96
CA LYS A 43 -11.77 -11.39 -22.04
C LYS A 43 -11.63 -12.70 -22.80
N LEU A 44 -10.74 -13.58 -22.32
CA LEU A 44 -10.68 -14.96 -22.83
C LEU A 44 -12.10 -15.50 -22.78
N ALA A 45 -12.63 -15.93 -23.92
CA ALA A 45 -13.92 -16.59 -23.95
C ALA A 45 -13.80 -17.82 -23.06
N ASP A 46 -14.69 -17.94 -22.07
CA ASP A 46 -14.76 -19.11 -21.19
C ASP A 46 -14.77 -20.37 -22.07
N GLY A 47 -13.66 -21.13 -22.06
CA GLY A 47 -13.53 -22.38 -22.81
C GLY A 47 -12.47 -22.44 -23.91
N CYS A 48 -11.58 -21.45 -24.05
CA CYS A 48 -10.41 -21.57 -24.93
C CYS A 48 -9.21 -22.11 -24.13
N ASP A 49 -9.08 -23.43 -24.01
CA ASP A 49 -7.93 -24.15 -23.44
C ASP A 49 -6.73 -24.05 -24.38
N CYS A 50 -6.12 -22.87 -24.50
CA CYS A 50 -4.87 -22.69 -25.23
C CYS A 50 -3.61 -22.91 -24.36
N GLU A 51 -3.78 -23.34 -23.11
CA GLU A 51 -2.65 -23.49 -22.15
C GLU A 51 -1.95 -24.86 -22.16
N ASN A 52 -2.39 -25.82 -22.94
CA ASN A 52 -1.81 -27.18 -22.91
C ASN A 52 -1.23 -27.62 -24.23
N HIS A 53 -0.18 -26.98 -24.69
CA HIS A 53 0.74 -27.69 -25.60
C HIS A 53 2.16 -27.09 -25.58
N ASP A 54 3.11 -27.97 -25.25
CA ASP A 54 4.56 -27.78 -25.37
C ASP A 54 4.95 -27.07 -26.67
N GLY A 55 5.18 -25.78 -26.66
CA GLY A 55 6.04 -24.99 -27.53
C GLY A 55 5.95 -25.19 -29.07
N GLN A 56 4.99 -25.94 -29.61
CA GLN A 56 4.79 -26.11 -31.05
C GLN A 56 3.35 -25.81 -31.46
N HIS A 57 3.12 -24.59 -31.96
CA HIS A 57 1.85 -24.19 -32.56
C HIS A 57 1.59 -25.00 -33.85
N ASN A 58 0.67 -25.96 -33.80
CA ASN A 58 0.11 -26.56 -34.99
C ASN A 58 -1.05 -25.68 -35.50
N ARG A 59 -0.82 -24.93 -36.57
CA ARG A 59 -1.75 -23.96 -37.17
C ARG A 59 -3.09 -24.54 -37.68
N ASP A 60 -3.19 -25.85 -37.75
CA ASP A 60 -4.31 -26.56 -38.37
C ASP A 60 -5.36 -27.08 -37.36
N ALA A 61 -5.18 -26.83 -36.07
CA ALA A 61 -6.04 -27.35 -35.01
C ALA A 61 -6.90 -26.30 -34.26
N CYS A 62 -6.88 -25.05 -34.66
CA CYS A 62 -7.71 -24.01 -34.04
C CYS A 62 -9.07 -23.92 -34.76
N ASP A 63 -10.04 -24.72 -34.33
CA ASP A 63 -11.43 -24.67 -34.82
C ASP A 63 -12.22 -23.54 -34.20
N CYS A 64 -11.78 -22.29 -34.40
CA CYS A 64 -12.49 -21.09 -33.99
C CYS A 64 -13.45 -20.58 -35.09
N GLY A 65 -13.66 -21.40 -36.16
CA GLY A 65 -14.16 -20.95 -37.47
C GLY A 65 -15.66 -20.76 -37.60
N GLU A 66 -16.52 -21.28 -36.75
CA GLU A 66 -17.98 -21.23 -37.06
C GLU A 66 -18.89 -20.57 -36.00
N LYS A 67 -18.41 -20.09 -34.87
CA LYS A 67 -19.24 -19.42 -33.87
C LYS A 67 -18.99 -17.91 -33.64
N ALA A 68 -18.03 -17.32 -34.33
CA ALA A 68 -17.73 -15.90 -34.26
C ALA A 68 -18.55 -15.11 -35.28
N SER A 69 -19.86 -15.25 -35.29
CA SER A 69 -20.70 -14.33 -36.04
C SER A 69 -21.00 -13.10 -35.16
N LYS A 70 -20.41 -11.99 -35.55
CA LYS A 70 -20.77 -10.60 -35.21
C LYS A 70 -20.05 -9.82 -34.11
N HIS A 71 -19.08 -10.36 -33.36
CA HIS A 71 -18.20 -9.49 -32.56
C HIS A 71 -16.81 -10.12 -32.56
N SER A 72 -15.93 -9.68 -33.46
CA SER A 72 -14.58 -10.20 -33.60
C SER A 72 -13.69 -9.75 -32.49
N VAL A 73 -13.40 -10.67 -31.57
CA VAL A 73 -12.31 -10.52 -30.58
C VAL A 73 -11.07 -11.16 -31.20
N ALA A 74 -9.97 -10.40 -31.29
CA ALA A 74 -8.70 -10.88 -31.84
C ALA A 74 -8.13 -11.99 -30.98
N CYS A 75 -7.90 -13.14 -31.59
CA CYS A 75 -7.08 -14.21 -31.02
C CYS A 75 -5.60 -13.77 -31.06
N THR A 76 -4.81 -14.03 -30.01
CA THR A 76 -3.39 -13.69 -29.91
C THR A 76 -2.48 -14.43 -30.90
N CYS A 77 -3.03 -15.15 -31.88
CA CYS A 77 -2.32 -15.86 -32.91
C CYS A 77 -1.92 -15.01 -34.13
N GLY A 78 -1.82 -13.71 -33.99
CA GLY A 78 -1.07 -12.90 -34.98
C GLY A 78 -1.81 -12.51 -36.24
N HIS A 79 -3.13 -12.46 -36.24
CA HIS A 79 -3.89 -11.81 -37.33
C HIS A 79 -4.20 -10.37 -36.95
N GLU A 80 -3.57 -9.41 -37.64
CA GLU A 80 -3.91 -8.01 -37.60
C GLU A 80 -5.36 -7.84 -38.08
N GLN A 81 -6.26 -7.55 -37.16
CA GLN A 81 -7.61 -7.05 -37.51
C GLN A 81 -7.61 -5.53 -37.44
N PRO A 82 -8.36 -4.86 -38.31
CA PRO A 82 -8.44 -3.39 -38.26
C PRO A 82 -9.03 -2.96 -36.91
N VAL A 83 -8.22 -2.27 -36.12
CA VAL A 83 -8.51 -1.80 -34.76
C VAL A 83 -9.68 -0.79 -34.78
N GLU A 84 -9.96 -0.15 -35.90
CA GLU A 84 -10.96 0.94 -36.05
C GLU A 84 -12.39 0.56 -35.68
N SER A 85 -12.81 -0.70 -35.87
CA SER A 85 -14.19 -1.13 -35.60
C SER A 85 -14.45 -1.49 -34.14
N ALA A 86 -13.40 -1.61 -33.32
CA ALA A 86 -13.47 -1.99 -31.90
C ALA A 86 -13.08 -0.85 -30.93
N LEU A 87 -12.69 0.33 -31.44
CA LEU A 87 -12.25 1.45 -30.62
C LEU A 87 -13.44 2.04 -29.85
N THR A 88 -13.29 2.18 -28.53
CA THR A 88 -14.30 2.77 -27.64
C THR A 88 -13.79 4.06 -27.02
N ARG A 89 -14.74 4.91 -26.55
CA ARG A 89 -14.41 6.11 -25.77
C ARG A 89 -13.54 5.78 -24.57
N ASP A 90 -13.87 4.70 -23.83
CA ASP A 90 -13.16 4.32 -22.63
C ASP A 90 -11.70 3.93 -22.91
N MET A 91 -11.43 3.31 -24.06
CA MET A 91 -10.05 3.01 -24.49
C MET A 91 -9.24 4.29 -24.73
N ILE A 92 -9.85 5.32 -25.32
CA ILE A 92 -9.20 6.64 -25.52
C ILE A 92 -9.01 7.33 -24.17
N ILE A 93 -10.02 7.35 -23.30
CA ILE A 93 -9.89 7.91 -21.95
C ILE A 93 -8.76 7.23 -21.18
N ALA A 94 -8.67 5.91 -21.22
CA ALA A 94 -7.56 5.17 -20.60
C ALA A 94 -6.19 5.56 -21.19
N GLY A 95 -6.12 5.76 -22.52
CA GLY A 95 -4.90 6.24 -23.18
C GLY A 95 -4.52 7.66 -22.77
N LEU A 96 -5.48 8.56 -22.66
CA LEU A 96 -5.26 9.93 -22.18
C LEU A 96 -4.76 9.93 -20.74
N LEU A 97 -5.37 9.13 -19.85
CA LEU A 97 -4.92 8.99 -18.46
C LEU A 97 -3.47 8.44 -18.38
N TYR A 98 -3.12 7.51 -19.25
CA TYR A 98 -1.75 7.00 -19.32
C TYR A 98 -0.76 8.11 -19.74
N VAL A 99 -1.09 8.93 -20.75
CA VAL A 99 -0.24 10.06 -21.17
C VAL A 99 -0.06 11.04 -20.00
N PHE A 100 -1.12 11.37 -19.27
CA PHE A 100 -1.04 12.29 -18.12
C PHE A 100 -0.18 11.74 -16.99
N ALA A 101 -0.17 10.42 -16.79
CA ALA A 101 0.64 9.76 -15.77
C ALA A 101 2.12 9.65 -16.16
N TYR A 102 2.43 9.27 -17.42
CA TYR A 102 3.74 8.73 -17.78
C TYR A 102 4.44 9.40 -18.97
N ASP A 103 3.72 10.22 -19.76
CA ASP A 103 4.25 10.88 -20.99
C ASP A 103 3.95 12.38 -20.96
N ARG A 104 4.40 13.05 -19.89
CA ARG A 104 4.13 14.48 -19.65
C ARG A 104 4.86 15.40 -20.62
N ASP A 105 5.90 14.92 -21.29
CA ASP A 105 6.66 15.64 -22.31
C ASP A 105 6.06 15.45 -23.72
N ASN A 106 4.90 14.79 -23.86
CA ASN A 106 4.22 14.61 -25.13
C ASN A 106 3.91 15.93 -25.81
N SER A 107 4.21 16.03 -27.10
CA SER A 107 4.02 17.27 -27.88
C SER A 107 2.56 17.77 -27.91
N HIS A 108 1.61 16.89 -27.68
CA HIS A 108 0.16 17.20 -27.67
C HIS A 108 -0.44 17.20 -26.26
N PHE A 109 0.37 17.19 -25.20
CA PHE A 109 -0.08 17.07 -23.82
C PHE A 109 -1.16 18.10 -23.44
N GLU A 110 -0.93 19.38 -23.75
CA GLU A 110 -1.88 20.44 -23.41
C GLU A 110 -3.20 20.32 -24.21
N TYR A 111 -3.12 19.86 -25.46
CA TYR A 111 -4.31 19.57 -26.25
C TYR A 111 -5.12 18.41 -25.63
N TYR A 112 -4.45 17.30 -25.28
CA TYR A 112 -5.10 16.16 -24.65
C TYR A 112 -5.74 16.53 -23.31
N LYS A 113 -5.06 17.35 -22.52
CA LYS A 113 -5.59 17.87 -21.26
C LYS A 113 -6.85 18.71 -21.45
N ALA A 114 -6.84 19.64 -22.41
CA ALA A 114 -7.98 20.46 -22.72
C ALA A 114 -9.17 19.61 -23.21
N LEU A 115 -8.92 18.67 -24.14
CA LEU A 115 -9.92 17.72 -24.62
C LEU A 115 -10.52 16.89 -23.48
N PHE A 116 -9.67 16.28 -22.64
CA PHE A 116 -10.10 15.44 -21.53
C PHE A 116 -10.98 16.20 -20.54
N LEU A 117 -10.58 17.40 -20.12
CA LEU A 117 -11.34 18.22 -19.17
C LEU A 117 -12.64 18.76 -19.77
N ALA A 118 -12.73 18.93 -21.10
CA ALA A 118 -13.95 19.28 -21.77
C ALA A 118 -14.94 18.10 -21.86
N VAL A 119 -14.45 16.88 -21.97
CA VAL A 119 -15.27 15.66 -22.06
C VAL A 119 -15.69 15.15 -20.68
N GLU A 120 -14.78 15.24 -19.70
CA GLU A 120 -14.94 14.72 -18.32
C GLU A 120 -14.98 15.88 -17.30
N HIS A 121 -16.11 16.57 -17.22
CA HIS A 121 -16.27 17.78 -16.40
C HIS A 121 -15.99 17.60 -14.91
N ASN A 122 -16.24 16.40 -14.36
CA ASN A 122 -16.04 16.05 -12.95
C ASN A 122 -14.80 15.18 -12.71
N ALA A 123 -13.92 15.05 -13.70
CA ALA A 123 -12.79 14.11 -13.71
C ALA A 123 -12.02 14.09 -12.40
N LYS A 124 -11.65 15.25 -11.85
CA LYS A 124 -10.87 15.32 -10.61
C LYS A 124 -11.55 14.61 -9.45
N LYS A 125 -12.84 14.86 -9.24
CA LYS A 125 -13.59 14.25 -8.12
C LYS A 125 -13.80 12.76 -8.34
N GLU A 126 -14.17 12.37 -9.55
CA GLU A 126 -14.47 11.00 -9.91
C GLU A 126 -13.21 10.13 -9.85
N LEU A 127 -12.11 10.57 -10.45
CA LEU A 127 -10.84 9.83 -10.42
C LEU A 127 -10.27 9.69 -9.01
N ILE A 128 -10.38 10.73 -8.16
CA ILE A 128 -10.00 10.61 -6.75
C ILE A 128 -10.86 9.56 -6.04
N SER A 129 -12.18 9.56 -6.28
CA SER A 129 -13.07 8.60 -5.63
C SER A 129 -12.79 7.16 -6.07
N ILE A 130 -12.48 6.95 -7.35
CA ILE A 130 -12.09 5.63 -7.87
C ILE A 130 -10.74 5.21 -7.27
N ALA A 131 -9.74 6.09 -7.27
CA ALA A 131 -8.43 5.79 -6.71
C ALA A 131 -8.50 5.43 -5.21
N LEU A 132 -9.34 6.12 -4.43
CA LEU A 132 -9.55 5.79 -3.01
C LEU A 132 -10.23 4.43 -2.84
N PHE A 133 -11.22 4.12 -3.67
CA PHE A 133 -11.86 2.81 -3.69
C PHE A 133 -10.85 1.69 -4.03
N ASP A 134 -9.99 1.90 -5.04
CA ASP A 134 -8.96 0.95 -5.43
C ASP A 134 -7.92 0.73 -4.31
N ILE A 135 -7.57 1.80 -3.56
CA ILE A 135 -6.69 1.69 -2.39
C ILE A 135 -7.31 0.80 -1.30
N GLU A 136 -8.60 0.99 -1.02
CA GLU A 136 -9.33 0.19 -0.02
C GLU A 136 -9.44 -1.28 -0.42
N ASN A 137 -9.43 -1.57 -1.72
CA ASN A 137 -9.46 -2.94 -2.26
C ASN A 137 -8.07 -3.50 -2.59
N PHE A 138 -7.00 -2.84 -2.17
CA PHE A 138 -5.60 -3.23 -2.44
C PHE A 138 -5.21 -3.28 -3.92
N GLU A 139 -5.99 -2.66 -4.81
CA GLU A 139 -5.71 -2.51 -6.25
C GLU A 139 -4.70 -1.37 -6.48
N PHE A 140 -3.52 -1.49 -5.87
CA PHE A 140 -2.53 -0.42 -5.80
C PHE A 140 -2.03 0.08 -7.15
N GLU A 141 -1.88 -0.78 -8.16
CA GLU A 141 -1.43 -0.37 -9.49
C GLU A 141 -2.48 0.50 -10.20
N ALA A 142 -3.76 0.15 -10.08
CA ALA A 142 -4.85 0.94 -10.64
C ALA A 142 -4.94 2.31 -9.95
N ALA A 143 -4.91 2.31 -8.62
CA ALA A 143 -4.93 3.54 -7.81
C ALA A 143 -3.76 4.48 -8.16
N LEU A 144 -2.53 3.94 -8.28
CA LEU A 144 -1.35 4.74 -8.61
C LEU A 144 -1.46 5.39 -9.99
N ASN A 145 -1.89 4.63 -10.99
CA ASN A 145 -2.08 5.15 -12.34
C ASN A 145 -3.03 6.36 -12.36
N LEU A 146 -4.15 6.27 -11.63
CA LEU A 146 -5.12 7.36 -11.52
C LEU A 146 -4.55 8.58 -10.77
N LEU A 147 -3.84 8.36 -9.66
CA LEU A 147 -3.24 9.44 -8.88
C LEU A 147 -2.12 10.16 -9.65
N LEU A 148 -1.28 9.43 -10.39
CA LEU A 148 -0.25 10.01 -11.25
C LEU A 148 -0.86 10.78 -12.44
N ALA A 149 -1.94 10.27 -13.03
CA ALA A 149 -2.67 11.01 -14.07
C ALA A 149 -3.26 12.31 -13.51
N LEU A 150 -3.83 12.27 -12.31
CA LEU A 150 -4.32 13.47 -11.61
C LEU A 150 -3.20 14.47 -11.33
N GLU A 151 -2.02 14.02 -10.93
CA GLU A 151 -0.86 14.89 -10.72
C GLU A 151 -0.41 15.55 -12.03
N GLY A 152 -0.40 14.82 -13.15
CA GLY A 152 -0.13 15.38 -14.47
C GLY A 152 -1.18 16.41 -14.92
N LEU A 153 -2.46 16.13 -14.66
CA LEU A 153 -3.56 17.03 -14.99
C LEU A 153 -3.58 18.30 -14.13
N PHE A 154 -3.27 18.18 -12.84
CA PHE A 154 -3.36 19.26 -11.85
C PHE A 154 -2.05 19.37 -11.06
N PRO A 155 -0.96 19.78 -11.69
CA PRO A 155 0.34 19.88 -11.03
C PRO A 155 0.26 20.87 -9.86
N ASN A 156 0.95 20.55 -8.77
CA ASN A 156 0.96 21.32 -7.53
C ASN A 156 -0.37 21.41 -6.76
N ASP A 157 -1.35 20.56 -7.08
CA ASP A 157 -2.56 20.49 -6.26
C ASP A 157 -2.28 19.76 -4.94
N VAL A 158 -2.38 20.49 -3.83
CA VAL A 158 -2.06 19.98 -2.49
C VAL A 158 -2.90 18.76 -2.07
N ARG A 159 -4.15 18.65 -2.58
CA ARG A 159 -5.02 17.51 -2.26
C ARG A 159 -4.60 16.26 -3.00
N ILE A 160 -4.10 16.41 -4.22
CA ILE A 160 -3.55 15.29 -4.99
C ILE A 160 -2.24 14.83 -4.37
N MET A 161 -1.36 15.76 -3.97
CA MET A 161 -0.15 15.43 -3.21
C MET A 161 -0.47 14.67 -1.93
N LEU A 162 -1.49 15.12 -1.18
CA LEU A 162 -1.94 14.43 0.02
C LEU A 162 -2.44 13.01 -0.28
N ASN A 163 -3.24 12.83 -1.34
CA ASN A 163 -3.71 11.50 -1.72
C ASN A 163 -2.58 10.57 -2.16
N LEU A 164 -1.56 11.08 -2.86
CA LEU A 164 -0.35 10.33 -3.19
C LEU A 164 0.45 9.95 -1.93
N ALA A 165 0.59 10.87 -0.98
CA ALA A 165 1.24 10.59 0.30
C ALA A 165 0.51 9.47 1.06
N LEU A 166 -0.82 9.57 1.18
CA LEU A 166 -1.67 8.56 1.83
C LEU A 166 -1.62 7.21 1.09
N PHE A 167 -1.61 7.22 -0.23
CA PHE A 167 -1.46 6.02 -1.05
C PHE A 167 -0.14 5.30 -0.74
N TYR A 168 0.98 6.02 -0.79
CA TYR A 168 2.29 5.42 -0.53
C TYR A 168 2.43 4.95 0.92
N ASP A 169 1.86 5.67 1.89
CA ASP A 169 1.83 5.27 3.30
C ASP A 169 1.04 3.97 3.48
N LYS A 170 -0.15 3.88 2.88
CA LYS A 170 -0.99 2.66 2.94
C LYS A 170 -0.34 1.47 2.25
N ARG A 171 0.29 1.68 1.09
CA ARG A 171 1.02 0.63 0.39
C ARG A 171 2.28 0.18 1.16
N ALA A 172 2.96 1.11 1.83
CA ALA A 172 4.08 0.79 2.72
C ALA A 172 3.63 -0.08 3.89
N GLU A 173 2.49 0.25 4.50
CA GLU A 173 1.89 -0.54 5.57
C GLU A 173 1.58 -1.98 5.09
N PHE A 174 0.95 -2.13 3.94
CA PHE A 174 0.64 -3.42 3.32
C PHE A 174 1.92 -4.25 3.06
N TYR A 175 2.96 -3.63 2.49
CA TYR A 175 4.23 -4.32 2.24
C TYR A 175 4.95 -4.71 3.54
N ARG A 176 4.85 -3.88 4.59
CA ARG A 176 5.40 -4.20 5.90
C ARG A 176 4.69 -5.39 6.55
N GLN A 177 3.36 -5.46 6.41
CA GLN A 177 2.57 -6.61 6.87
C GLN A 177 2.92 -7.89 6.11
N SER A 178 3.28 -7.76 4.82
CA SER A 178 3.71 -8.87 3.96
C SER A 178 5.22 -9.21 4.06
N ASP A 179 5.94 -8.65 5.03
CA ASP A 179 7.39 -8.78 5.24
C ASP A 179 8.28 -8.32 4.06
N LEU A 180 7.72 -7.52 3.15
CA LEU A 180 8.41 -6.90 2.03
C LEU A 180 9.07 -5.58 2.46
N ILE A 181 10.08 -5.69 3.32
CA ILE A 181 10.65 -4.54 4.04
C ILE A 181 11.31 -3.51 3.10
N ALA A 182 11.97 -3.97 2.02
CA ALA A 182 12.60 -3.06 1.06
C ALA A 182 11.57 -2.23 0.30
N ASP A 183 10.49 -2.87 -0.16
CA ASP A 183 9.37 -2.21 -0.85
C ASP A 183 8.62 -1.27 0.09
N ALA A 184 8.41 -1.68 1.34
CA ALA A 184 7.82 -0.82 2.37
C ALA A 184 8.67 0.45 2.57
N ALA A 185 9.99 0.32 2.72
CA ALA A 185 10.90 1.45 2.93
C ALA A 185 10.95 2.39 1.71
N GLU A 186 10.82 1.88 0.49
CA GLU A 186 10.72 2.71 -0.72
C GLU A 186 9.43 3.52 -0.71
N ASN A 187 8.31 2.89 -0.39
CA ASN A 187 7.02 3.56 -0.31
C ASN A 187 6.97 4.60 0.82
N GLU A 188 7.58 4.32 1.97
CA GLU A 188 7.73 5.31 3.05
C GLU A 188 8.49 6.56 2.60
N ARG A 189 9.57 6.40 1.81
CA ARG A 189 10.30 7.55 1.23
C ARG A 189 9.43 8.36 0.29
N ASN A 190 8.68 7.70 -0.59
CA ASN A 190 7.77 8.37 -1.51
C ASN A 190 6.66 9.11 -0.74
N ALA A 191 6.08 8.49 0.29
CA ALA A 191 5.10 9.15 1.16
C ALA A 191 5.69 10.40 1.82
N GLU A 192 6.90 10.30 2.37
CA GLU A 192 7.57 11.44 3.00
C GLU A 192 7.82 12.60 2.02
N GLU A 193 8.23 12.30 0.79
CA GLU A 193 8.45 13.33 -0.25
C GLU A 193 7.16 14.08 -0.56
N TYR A 194 6.04 13.37 -0.76
CA TYR A 194 4.74 14.00 -1.01
C TYR A 194 4.20 14.76 0.20
N TYR A 195 4.35 14.25 1.42
CA TYR A 195 4.00 15.01 2.62
C TYR A 195 4.82 16.29 2.75
N ARG A 196 6.12 16.24 2.48
CA ARG A 196 6.98 17.43 2.51
C ARG A 196 6.58 18.46 1.47
N ALA A 197 6.30 18.03 0.24
CA ALA A 197 5.81 18.91 -0.82
C ALA A 197 4.46 19.55 -0.45
N ALA A 198 3.53 18.76 0.08
CA ALA A 198 2.21 19.24 0.49
C ALA A 198 2.27 20.23 1.68
N ILE A 199 3.17 20.02 2.64
CA ILE A 199 3.39 20.95 3.78
C ILE A 199 3.90 22.33 3.30
N LEU A 200 4.70 22.35 2.24
CA LEU A 200 5.26 23.58 1.67
C LEU A 200 4.28 24.32 0.75
N SER A 201 3.12 23.75 0.47
CA SER A 201 2.13 24.37 -0.43
C SER A 201 1.40 25.53 0.24
N GLU A 202 1.09 26.55 -0.57
CA GLU A 202 0.32 27.73 -0.14
C GLU A 202 -1.02 27.79 -0.91
N PRO A 203 -2.17 28.03 -0.22
CA PRO A 203 -2.34 28.16 1.23
C PRO A 203 -2.21 26.79 1.93
N PRO A 204 -1.81 26.78 3.22
CA PRO A 204 -1.63 25.54 3.98
C PRO A 204 -2.99 24.82 4.17
N LEU A 205 -2.99 23.51 3.96
CA LEU A 205 -4.15 22.65 4.15
C LEU A 205 -4.04 21.89 5.47
N PRO A 206 -4.89 22.13 6.47
CA PRO A 206 -4.77 21.50 7.80
C PRO A 206 -4.72 19.97 7.77
N GLU A 207 -5.51 19.34 6.87
CA GLU A 207 -5.51 17.89 6.71
C GLU A 207 -4.12 17.30 6.38
N VAL A 208 -3.26 18.05 5.67
CA VAL A 208 -1.88 17.62 5.37
C VAL A 208 -1.08 17.48 6.67
N TYR A 209 -1.18 18.45 7.57
CA TYR A 209 -0.44 18.44 8.83
C TYR A 209 -0.89 17.31 9.75
N PHE A 210 -2.19 17.04 9.80
CA PHE A 210 -2.74 15.94 10.59
C PHE A 210 -2.24 14.58 10.09
N ASN A 211 -2.37 14.31 8.78
CA ASN A 211 -1.95 13.03 8.21
C ASN A 211 -0.43 12.86 8.23
N ALA A 212 0.33 13.91 7.92
CA ALA A 212 1.78 13.87 8.04
C ALA A 212 2.24 13.63 9.50
N ALA A 213 1.54 14.20 10.50
CA ALA A 213 1.84 13.95 11.90
C ALA A 213 1.65 12.47 12.26
N TYR A 214 0.56 11.84 11.79
CA TYR A 214 0.36 10.40 11.95
C TYR A 214 1.45 9.58 11.27
N PHE A 215 1.78 9.89 10.04
CA PHE A 215 2.87 9.24 9.32
C PHE A 215 4.17 9.26 10.13
N TYR A 216 4.60 10.43 10.65
CA TYR A 216 5.82 10.53 11.45
C TYR A 216 5.68 9.87 12.82
N PHE A 217 4.49 9.86 13.41
CA PHE A 217 4.22 9.13 14.65
C PHE A 217 4.43 7.62 14.46
N ASN A 218 3.87 7.02 13.40
CA ASN A 218 4.06 5.62 13.05
C ASN A 218 5.53 5.29 12.72
N GLN A 219 6.26 6.26 12.14
CA GLN A 219 7.71 6.16 11.92
C GLN A 219 8.55 6.33 13.19
N ARG A 220 7.91 6.53 14.35
CA ARG A 220 8.55 6.83 15.64
C ARG A 220 9.41 8.11 15.63
N ASN A 221 9.11 9.05 14.73
CA ASN A 221 9.68 10.39 14.72
C ASN A 221 8.78 11.35 15.50
N TYR A 222 8.72 11.14 16.80
CA TYR A 222 7.76 11.80 17.69
C TYR A 222 7.98 13.30 17.79
N ALA A 223 9.21 13.79 17.73
CA ALA A 223 9.49 15.23 17.75
C ALA A 223 8.82 15.94 16.55
N LYS A 224 8.93 15.36 15.35
CA LYS A 224 8.30 15.88 14.14
C LYS A 224 6.78 15.71 14.17
N ALA A 225 6.30 14.56 14.61
CA ALA A 225 4.87 14.29 14.78
C ALA A 225 4.22 15.34 15.69
N ARG A 226 4.76 15.57 16.90
CA ARG A 226 4.28 16.58 17.84
C ARG A 226 4.25 17.98 17.23
N SER A 227 5.29 18.38 16.51
CA SER A 227 5.34 19.68 15.84
C SER A 227 4.22 19.83 14.82
N LEU A 228 3.97 18.79 14.01
CA LEU A 228 2.93 18.80 12.98
C LEU A 228 1.51 18.75 13.57
N PHE A 229 1.27 17.96 14.63
CA PHE A 229 -0.01 18.01 15.35
C PHE A 229 -0.30 19.40 15.93
N ASN A 230 0.68 20.07 16.52
CA ASN A 230 0.53 21.46 16.98
C ASN A 230 0.21 22.40 15.81
N SER A 231 0.87 22.23 14.65
CA SER A 231 0.57 23.02 13.45
C SER A 231 -0.86 22.79 12.96
N TYR A 232 -1.32 21.53 12.94
CA TYR A 232 -2.72 21.20 12.62
C TYR A 232 -3.72 21.91 13.54
N ILE A 233 -3.52 21.82 14.86
CA ILE A 233 -4.41 22.44 15.86
C ILE A 233 -4.51 23.95 15.63
N ASN A 234 -3.38 24.60 15.31
CA ASN A 234 -3.31 26.05 15.08
C ASN A 234 -3.94 26.48 13.74
N LEU A 235 -3.80 25.67 12.69
CA LEU A 235 -4.29 25.98 11.35
C LEU A 235 -5.78 25.65 11.17
N GLU A 236 -6.27 24.62 11.86
CA GLU A 236 -7.64 24.15 11.67
C GLU A 236 -8.65 25.08 12.37
N THR A 237 -9.49 25.72 11.59
CA THR A 237 -10.51 26.68 12.06
C THR A 237 -11.93 26.14 12.07
N LYS A 238 -12.18 24.99 11.40
CA LYS A 238 -13.49 24.35 11.36
C LYS A 238 -13.88 23.87 12.77
N ASN A 239 -15.18 23.81 13.01
CA ASN A 239 -15.73 23.46 14.32
C ASN A 239 -16.88 22.45 14.23
N ASP A 240 -16.88 21.61 13.18
CA ASP A 240 -17.78 20.47 13.06
C ASP A 240 -17.33 19.31 13.97
N VAL A 241 -18.20 18.29 14.10
CA VAL A 241 -17.96 17.15 15.00
C VAL A 241 -16.67 16.40 14.60
N ALA A 242 -16.50 16.09 13.33
CA ALA A 242 -15.35 15.32 12.85
C ALA A 242 -14.03 16.08 13.08
N THR A 243 -14.04 17.41 12.92
CA THR A 243 -12.86 18.25 13.22
C THR A 243 -12.53 18.28 14.71
N LYS A 244 -13.55 18.29 15.58
CA LYS A 244 -13.34 18.23 17.03
C LYS A 244 -12.71 16.91 17.46
N GLU A 245 -13.24 15.80 16.97
CA GLU A 245 -12.68 14.47 17.24
C GLU A 245 -11.22 14.35 16.78
N LYS A 246 -10.90 14.89 15.59
CA LYS A 246 -9.50 14.92 15.11
C LYS A 246 -8.60 15.79 15.99
N LYS A 247 -9.10 16.93 16.50
CA LYS A 247 -8.33 17.78 17.41
C LYS A 247 -8.10 17.11 18.76
N GLU A 248 -9.11 16.46 19.32
CA GLU A 248 -8.99 15.70 20.56
C GLU A 248 -7.94 14.59 20.37
N LYS A 249 -8.04 13.80 19.32
CA LYS A 249 -7.05 12.75 19.02
C LYS A 249 -5.62 13.31 18.85
N ALA A 250 -5.45 14.47 18.21
CA ALA A 250 -4.14 15.11 18.07
C ALA A 250 -3.59 15.56 19.44
N LEU A 251 -4.44 16.10 20.34
CA LEU A 251 -4.05 16.49 21.69
C LEU A 251 -3.65 15.27 22.53
N ASP A 252 -4.40 14.19 22.48
CA ASP A 252 -4.11 12.94 23.18
C ASP A 252 -2.74 12.36 22.73
N LEU A 253 -2.45 12.38 21.43
CA LEU A 253 -1.16 11.92 20.92
C LEU A 253 0.01 12.83 21.34
N ILE A 254 -0.19 14.16 21.39
CA ILE A 254 0.80 15.09 21.92
C ILE A 254 1.06 14.80 23.40
N GLU A 255 0.00 14.58 24.20
CA GLU A 255 0.12 14.25 25.60
C GLU A 255 0.87 12.92 25.81
N ASN A 256 0.54 11.89 25.01
CA ASN A 256 1.27 10.61 25.01
C ASN A 256 2.77 10.82 24.73
N ILE A 257 3.13 11.57 23.67
CA ILE A 257 4.53 11.85 23.36
C ILE A 257 5.24 12.52 24.56
N ASN A 258 4.59 13.50 25.19
CA ASN A 258 5.17 14.24 26.31
C ASN A 258 5.31 13.36 27.56
N THR A 259 4.29 12.58 27.90
CA THR A 259 4.25 11.70 29.08
C THR A 259 5.24 10.57 28.95
N GLN A 260 5.32 9.95 27.78
CA GLN A 260 6.21 8.81 27.51
C GLN A 260 7.63 9.24 27.11
N LYS A 261 7.94 10.52 27.07
CA LYS A 261 9.28 11.03 26.67
C LYS A 261 9.75 10.49 25.31
N LEU A 262 8.82 10.27 24.38
CA LEU A 262 9.10 9.62 23.10
C LEU A 262 9.97 10.48 22.16
N ASP A 263 10.10 11.77 22.43
CA ASP A 263 10.97 12.71 21.72
C ASP A 263 12.37 12.85 22.36
N ASP A 264 12.68 12.02 23.36
CA ASP A 264 14.01 11.94 23.95
C ASP A 264 15.07 11.51 22.92
N VAL A 265 16.24 12.15 23.00
CA VAL A 265 17.32 11.92 22.03
C VAL A 265 17.84 10.47 22.10
N ALA A 266 17.99 9.91 23.30
CA ALA A 266 18.50 8.54 23.46
C ALA A 266 17.49 7.53 22.92
N TYR A 267 16.18 7.77 23.11
CA TYR A 267 15.11 6.97 22.51
C TYR A 267 15.14 7.03 20.98
N ALA A 268 15.20 8.24 20.43
CA ALA A 268 15.22 8.45 18.98
C ALA A 268 16.45 7.83 18.32
N ASP A 269 17.64 7.99 18.94
CA ASP A 269 18.88 7.35 18.48
C ASP A 269 18.75 5.81 18.47
N ALA A 270 18.19 5.23 19.54
CA ALA A 270 18.02 3.77 19.62
C ALA A 270 17.14 3.24 18.48
N VAL A 271 16.01 3.89 18.19
CA VAL A 271 15.13 3.54 17.06
C VAL A 271 15.85 3.68 15.73
N ALA A 272 16.62 4.76 15.54
CA ALA A 272 17.38 5.00 14.31
C ALA A 272 18.44 3.89 14.09
N PHE A 273 19.17 3.49 15.14
CA PHE A 273 20.15 2.42 15.06
C PHE A 273 19.53 1.05 14.74
N ILE A 274 18.32 0.73 15.27
CA ILE A 274 17.63 -0.51 14.89
C ILE A 274 17.30 -0.51 13.39
N LYS A 275 16.82 0.61 12.86
CA LYS A 275 16.52 0.76 11.41
C LYS A 275 17.75 0.62 10.52
N GLN A 276 18.93 0.95 11.03
CA GLN A 276 20.22 0.80 10.36
C GLN A 276 20.88 -0.57 10.61
N ASP A 277 20.20 -1.49 11.31
CA ASP A 277 20.70 -2.79 11.77
C ASP A 277 21.93 -2.71 12.71
N GLU A 278 22.15 -1.54 13.33
CA GLU A 278 23.21 -1.31 14.31
C GLU A 278 22.71 -1.65 15.75
N ASN A 279 22.24 -2.87 15.94
CA ASN A 279 21.45 -3.29 17.08
C ASN A 279 22.19 -3.20 18.43
N GLU A 280 23.51 -3.36 18.47
CA GLU A 280 24.31 -3.18 19.71
C GLU A 280 24.37 -1.70 20.14
N LYS A 281 24.45 -0.76 19.18
CA LYS A 281 24.37 0.66 19.50
C LYS A 281 22.97 1.04 19.98
N ALA A 282 21.94 0.51 19.35
CA ALA A 282 20.56 0.67 19.80
C ALA A 282 20.39 0.20 21.24
N LEU A 283 20.93 -0.98 21.56
CA LEU A 283 20.88 -1.55 22.91
C LEU A 283 21.53 -0.64 23.97
N SER A 284 22.65 0.00 23.63
CA SER A 284 23.31 0.96 24.52
C SER A 284 22.42 2.18 24.76
N ARG A 285 21.91 2.81 23.69
CA ARG A 285 21.11 4.03 23.79
C ARG A 285 19.79 3.84 24.51
N ILE A 286 19.10 2.70 24.24
CA ILE A 286 17.82 2.45 24.91
C ILE A 286 18.00 2.14 26.40
N ARG A 287 19.13 1.58 26.79
CA ARG A 287 19.46 1.41 28.22
C ARG A 287 19.71 2.75 28.92
N ASP A 288 20.38 3.70 28.25
CA ASP A 288 20.54 5.06 28.75
C ASP A 288 19.18 5.71 28.99
N PHE A 289 18.27 5.61 28.01
CA PHE A 289 16.90 6.11 28.12
C PHE A 289 16.15 5.46 29.30
N LEU A 290 16.18 4.15 29.42
CA LEU A 290 15.46 3.40 30.46
C LEU A 290 16.06 3.63 31.88
N ALA A 291 17.34 3.99 31.98
CA ALA A 291 17.93 4.35 33.26
C ALA A 291 17.28 5.61 33.86
N GLU A 292 16.87 6.56 33.01
CA GLU A 292 16.19 7.79 33.42
C GLU A 292 14.66 7.63 33.40
N ASN A 293 14.13 6.77 32.53
CA ASN A 293 12.69 6.61 32.26
C ASN A 293 12.22 5.14 32.42
N PRO A 294 12.40 4.49 33.63
CA PRO A 294 12.20 3.04 33.78
C PRO A 294 10.74 2.58 33.66
N LYS A 295 9.76 3.51 33.74
CA LYS A 295 8.33 3.19 33.65
C LYS A 295 7.74 3.42 32.27
N VAL A 296 8.54 3.89 31.31
CA VAL A 296 8.06 4.17 29.95
C VAL A 296 8.03 2.88 29.13
N TRP A 297 6.83 2.33 28.90
CA TRP A 297 6.66 1.05 28.21
C TRP A 297 7.28 1.01 26.80
N ASN A 298 7.25 2.13 26.07
CA ASN A 298 7.87 2.23 24.74
C ASN A 298 9.39 1.98 24.79
N GLY A 299 10.07 2.41 25.87
CA GLY A 299 11.49 2.10 26.05
C GLY A 299 11.74 0.60 26.18
N TRP A 300 10.91 -0.11 26.92
CA TRP A 300 10.98 -1.57 27.06
C TRP A 300 10.67 -2.29 25.75
N PHE A 301 9.71 -1.79 24.97
CA PHE A 301 9.42 -2.31 23.63
C PHE A 301 10.63 -2.17 22.70
N VAL A 302 11.25 -0.99 22.63
CA VAL A 302 12.46 -0.77 21.80
C VAL A 302 13.63 -1.62 22.28
N LEU A 303 13.78 -1.81 23.59
CA LEU A 303 14.79 -2.75 24.16
C LEU A 303 14.53 -4.18 23.68
N GLY A 304 13.29 -4.66 23.78
CA GLY A 304 12.90 -5.98 23.29
C GLY A 304 13.19 -6.14 21.79
N TRP A 305 12.87 -5.14 21.01
CA TRP A 305 13.10 -5.14 19.57
C TRP A 305 14.59 -5.24 19.22
N ALA A 306 15.46 -4.45 19.87
CA ALA A 306 16.91 -4.53 19.70
C ALA A 306 17.47 -5.92 20.10
N LEU A 307 17.00 -6.46 21.24
CA LEU A 307 17.40 -7.78 21.72
C LEU A 307 16.97 -8.90 20.78
N ARG A 308 15.75 -8.86 20.25
CA ARG A 308 15.25 -9.81 19.26
C ARG A 308 16.09 -9.79 17.97
N LYS A 309 16.44 -8.59 17.48
CA LYS A 309 17.33 -8.43 16.33
C LYS A 309 18.72 -9.01 16.55
N LEU A 310 19.17 -9.04 17.81
CA LEU A 310 20.41 -9.71 18.25
C LEU A 310 20.22 -11.21 18.57
N GLU A 311 19.06 -11.78 18.22
CA GLU A 311 18.71 -13.19 18.52
C GLU A 311 18.72 -13.56 20.02
N ARG A 312 18.67 -12.54 20.89
CA ARG A 312 18.63 -12.72 22.35
C ARG A 312 17.19 -12.88 22.83
N TYR A 313 16.51 -13.91 22.33
CA TYR A 313 15.07 -14.10 22.46
C TYR A 313 14.56 -14.15 23.89
N ALA A 314 15.28 -14.81 24.81
CA ALA A 314 14.89 -14.89 26.22
C ALA A 314 14.98 -13.54 26.95
N ASP A 315 15.92 -12.68 26.56
CA ASP A 315 16.01 -11.32 27.11
C ASP A 315 14.98 -10.40 26.46
N ALA A 316 14.72 -10.58 25.16
CA ALA A 316 13.69 -9.86 24.44
C ALA A 316 12.28 -10.14 25.00
N GLU A 317 11.96 -11.41 25.30
CA GLU A 317 10.73 -11.80 25.99
C GLU A 317 10.52 -10.98 27.27
N LYS A 318 11.52 -10.90 28.14
CA LYS A 318 11.43 -10.13 29.39
C LYS A 318 11.15 -8.65 29.14
N ALA A 319 11.83 -8.08 28.15
CA ALA A 319 11.64 -6.67 27.80
C ALA A 319 10.23 -6.40 27.26
N PHE A 320 9.69 -7.26 26.39
CA PHE A 320 8.33 -7.12 25.90
C PHE A 320 7.27 -7.33 26.99
N LEU A 321 7.50 -8.26 27.91
CA LEU A 321 6.62 -8.44 29.06
C LEU A 321 6.64 -7.22 29.99
N SER A 322 7.82 -6.60 30.20
CA SER A 322 7.91 -5.33 30.94
C SER A 322 7.21 -4.18 30.20
N ALA A 323 7.21 -4.17 28.87
CA ALA A 323 6.45 -3.19 28.11
C ALA A 323 4.94 -3.33 28.40
N LEU A 324 4.40 -4.56 28.39
CA LEU A 324 2.99 -4.80 28.74
C LEU A 324 2.69 -4.39 30.18
N GLU A 325 3.53 -4.79 31.14
CA GLU A 325 3.34 -4.47 32.55
C GLU A 325 3.30 -2.96 32.84
N HIS A 326 4.18 -2.18 32.19
CA HIS A 326 4.25 -0.74 32.39
C HIS A 326 3.20 0.05 31.59
N GLY A 327 2.61 -0.53 30.57
CA GLY A 327 1.53 0.08 29.79
C GLY A 327 0.13 -0.25 30.30
N GLU A 328 0.00 -1.35 31.05
CA GLU A 328 -1.29 -1.85 31.51
C GLU A 328 -1.92 -0.91 32.56
N GLY A 329 -3.20 -0.57 32.35
CA GLY A 329 -3.97 0.27 33.29
C GLY A 329 -3.80 1.76 33.13
N ASP A 330 -3.04 2.23 32.14
CA ASP A 330 -2.92 3.65 31.79
C ASP A 330 -3.55 3.89 30.39
N GLU A 331 -4.82 4.32 30.39
CA GLU A 331 -5.56 4.60 29.14
C GLU A 331 -4.85 5.64 28.25
N ALA A 332 -4.06 6.54 28.84
CA ALA A 332 -3.29 7.53 28.12
C ALA A 332 -1.94 7.00 27.59
N SER A 333 -1.57 5.75 27.92
CA SER A 333 -0.28 5.18 27.53
C SER A 333 -0.18 4.86 26.04
N GLY A 334 -1.31 4.66 25.35
CA GLY A 334 -1.36 4.19 23.96
C GLY A 334 -0.89 2.74 23.76
N ILE A 335 -0.84 1.95 24.85
CA ILE A 335 -0.41 0.53 24.79
C ILE A 335 -1.42 -0.31 24.03
N ASP A 336 -2.71 0.01 24.11
CA ASP A 336 -3.77 -0.76 23.45
C ASP A 336 -3.58 -0.77 21.92
N GLU A 337 -3.16 0.35 21.34
CA GLU A 337 -2.83 0.45 19.92
C GLU A 337 -1.58 -0.38 19.54
N ALA A 338 -0.64 -0.55 20.47
CA ALA A 338 0.60 -1.29 20.25
C ALA A 338 0.53 -2.76 20.74
N TYR A 339 -0.56 -3.14 21.40
CA TYR A 339 -0.68 -4.47 22.01
C TYR A 339 -0.50 -5.60 21.00
N SER A 340 -1.11 -5.46 19.82
CA SER A 340 -1.00 -6.42 18.74
C SER A 340 0.45 -6.59 18.26
N ASP A 341 1.19 -5.47 18.11
CA ASP A 341 2.61 -5.49 17.74
C ASP A 341 3.46 -6.17 18.82
N ILE A 342 3.22 -5.87 20.10
CA ILE A 342 3.97 -6.48 21.22
C ILE A 342 3.70 -7.98 21.26
N CYS A 343 2.45 -8.41 21.12
CA CYS A 343 2.08 -9.83 21.08
C CYS A 343 2.75 -10.56 19.91
N ASN A 344 2.79 -9.92 18.73
CA ASN A 344 3.46 -10.48 17.57
C ASN A 344 4.99 -10.64 17.81
N GLU A 345 5.66 -9.64 18.38
CA GLU A 345 7.08 -9.70 18.69
C GLU A 345 7.40 -10.77 19.78
N LEU A 346 6.54 -10.90 20.81
CA LEU A 346 6.61 -11.97 21.80
C LEU A 346 6.49 -13.35 21.16
N ALA A 347 5.54 -13.52 20.25
CA ALA A 347 5.34 -14.78 19.56
C ALA A 347 6.55 -15.21 18.72
N ILE A 348 7.24 -14.26 18.08
CA ILE A 348 8.49 -14.53 17.36
C ILE A 348 9.57 -15.01 18.35
N CYS A 349 9.64 -14.40 19.54
CA CYS A 349 10.56 -14.87 20.57
C CYS A 349 10.22 -16.30 21.02
N TYR A 350 8.96 -16.58 21.32
CA TYR A 350 8.51 -17.91 21.75
C TYR A 350 8.70 -18.97 20.66
N LEU A 351 8.48 -18.64 19.40
CA LEU A 351 8.74 -19.53 18.26
C LEU A 351 10.21 -19.96 18.23
N ASN A 352 11.15 -19.01 18.39
CA ASN A 352 12.59 -19.31 18.41
C ASN A 352 13.03 -20.04 19.67
N LEU A 353 12.35 -19.82 20.81
CA LEU A 353 12.54 -20.58 22.05
C LEU A 353 11.86 -21.95 22.02
N LYS A 354 11.10 -22.28 20.97
CA LYS A 354 10.29 -23.51 20.82
C LYS A 354 9.16 -23.63 21.84
N GLU A 355 8.67 -22.52 22.35
CA GLU A 355 7.54 -22.44 23.28
C GLU A 355 6.24 -22.19 22.49
N PHE A 356 5.86 -23.16 21.64
CA PHE A 356 4.82 -23.02 20.61
C PHE A 356 3.45 -22.64 21.19
N GLU A 357 3.06 -23.21 22.34
CA GLU A 357 1.78 -22.87 22.97
C GLU A 357 1.72 -21.37 23.34
N LYS A 358 2.78 -20.84 23.97
CA LYS A 358 2.83 -19.42 24.31
C LYS A 358 2.82 -18.53 23.04
N ALA A 359 3.49 -18.96 21.96
CA ALA A 359 3.47 -18.25 20.69
C ALA A 359 2.06 -18.17 20.12
N LYS A 360 1.32 -19.30 20.12
CA LYS A 360 -0.08 -19.38 19.66
C LYS A 360 -0.97 -18.46 20.50
N ASP A 361 -0.90 -18.54 21.82
CA ASP A 361 -1.71 -17.71 22.70
C ASP A 361 -1.54 -16.23 22.42
N ARG A 362 -0.31 -15.75 22.24
CA ARG A 362 -0.04 -14.34 21.93
C ARG A 362 -0.54 -13.92 20.54
N LEU A 363 -0.32 -14.76 19.53
CA LEU A 363 -0.79 -14.47 18.18
C LEU A 363 -2.32 -14.53 18.06
N LEU A 364 -2.98 -15.45 18.75
CA LEU A 364 -4.44 -15.52 18.78
C LEU A 364 -5.03 -14.28 19.46
N SER A 365 -4.45 -13.82 20.57
CA SER A 365 -4.86 -12.56 21.19
C SER A 365 -4.68 -11.34 20.27
N ALA A 366 -3.61 -11.31 19.50
CA ALA A 366 -3.39 -10.27 18.49
C ALA A 366 -4.36 -10.38 17.30
N PHE A 367 -4.65 -11.60 16.86
CA PHE A 367 -5.57 -11.89 15.76
C PHE A 367 -7.03 -11.51 16.09
N GLU A 368 -7.46 -11.64 17.35
CA GLU A 368 -8.78 -11.18 17.80
C GLU A 368 -8.97 -9.67 17.62
N LEU A 369 -7.90 -8.89 17.67
CA LEU A 369 -7.93 -7.44 17.51
C LEU A 369 -7.85 -7.02 16.03
N ASP A 370 -7.09 -7.78 15.22
CA ASP A 370 -6.89 -7.50 13.79
C ASP A 370 -6.84 -8.81 13.01
N THR A 371 -8.01 -9.24 12.52
CA THR A 371 -8.20 -10.51 11.80
C THR A 371 -7.66 -10.51 10.37
N GLU A 372 -7.30 -9.35 9.82
CA GLU A 372 -6.79 -9.20 8.45
C GLU A 372 -5.28 -8.93 8.42
N ASN A 373 -4.62 -8.91 9.57
CA ASN A 373 -3.18 -8.66 9.65
C ASN A 373 -2.37 -9.82 9.10
N ILE A 374 -1.90 -9.66 7.87
CA ILE A 374 -1.11 -10.67 7.15
C ILE A 374 0.08 -11.18 7.98
N LYS A 375 0.75 -10.30 8.72
CA LYS A 375 1.92 -10.65 9.53
C LYS A 375 1.55 -11.59 10.68
N ILE A 376 0.44 -11.32 11.36
CA ILE A 376 -0.07 -12.18 12.45
C ILE A 376 -0.48 -13.53 11.88
N ILE A 377 -1.23 -13.54 10.77
CA ILE A 377 -1.69 -14.76 10.10
C ILE A 377 -0.49 -15.60 9.63
N SER A 378 0.52 -14.97 9.01
CA SER A 378 1.74 -15.66 8.57
C SER A 378 2.50 -16.26 9.76
N ASN A 379 2.64 -15.52 10.87
CA ASN A 379 3.32 -16.01 12.06
C ASN A 379 2.56 -17.16 12.73
N LEU A 380 1.22 -17.15 12.73
CA LEU A 380 0.42 -18.33 13.14
C LEU A 380 0.76 -19.54 12.27
N GLY A 381 0.78 -19.38 10.95
CA GLY A 381 1.20 -20.44 10.04
C GLY A 381 2.60 -20.96 10.33
N MET A 382 3.56 -20.06 10.63
CA MET A 382 4.93 -20.44 10.99
C MET A 382 5.01 -21.23 12.30
N VAL A 383 4.22 -20.87 13.31
CA VAL A 383 4.19 -21.57 14.61
C VAL A 383 3.61 -22.97 14.42
N TYR A 384 2.48 -23.14 13.75
CA TYR A 384 1.89 -24.44 13.46
C TYR A 384 2.83 -25.33 12.61
N TYR A 385 3.50 -24.73 11.63
CA TYR A 385 4.50 -25.46 10.83
C TYR A 385 5.68 -25.96 11.70
N ALA A 386 6.21 -25.11 12.59
CA ALA A 386 7.31 -25.46 13.46
C ALA A 386 6.94 -26.51 14.51
N GLU A 387 5.70 -26.55 14.94
CA GLU A 387 5.13 -27.58 15.83
C GLU A 387 4.92 -28.93 15.11
N GLY A 388 4.83 -28.91 13.78
CA GLY A 388 4.62 -30.09 12.94
C GLY A 388 3.19 -30.25 12.41
N ASP A 389 2.29 -29.33 12.70
CA ASP A 389 0.93 -29.30 12.14
C ASP A 389 0.92 -28.57 10.77
N ALA A 390 1.37 -29.30 9.77
CA ALA A 390 1.51 -28.79 8.41
C ALA A 390 0.15 -28.44 7.76
N GLU A 391 -0.90 -29.15 8.07
CA GLU A 391 -2.25 -28.91 7.51
C GLU A 391 -2.84 -27.57 8.02
N THR A 392 -2.80 -27.34 9.33
CA THR A 392 -3.23 -26.07 9.91
C THR A 392 -2.36 -24.91 9.43
N ALA A 393 -1.04 -25.10 9.35
CA ALA A 393 -0.11 -24.10 8.82
C ALA A 393 -0.47 -23.70 7.39
N LYS A 394 -0.76 -24.68 6.52
CA LYS A 394 -1.18 -24.45 5.13
C LYS A 394 -2.49 -23.65 5.06
N GLY A 395 -3.42 -23.92 6.00
CA GLY A 395 -4.67 -23.15 6.12
C GLY A 395 -4.41 -21.65 6.34
N PHE A 396 -3.49 -21.30 7.26
CA PHE A 396 -3.10 -19.91 7.52
C PHE A 396 -2.39 -19.27 6.32
N PHE A 397 -1.47 -19.97 5.64
CA PHE A 397 -0.81 -19.41 4.46
C PHE A 397 -1.78 -19.22 3.28
N ASN A 398 -2.79 -20.08 3.11
CA ASN A 398 -3.85 -19.85 2.15
C ASN A 398 -4.71 -18.63 2.51
N ALA A 399 -5.00 -18.39 3.79
CA ALA A 399 -5.66 -17.17 4.23
C ALA A 399 -4.85 -15.92 3.88
N VAL A 400 -3.52 -15.96 4.07
CA VAL A 400 -2.62 -14.88 3.60
C VAL A 400 -2.79 -14.64 2.09
N LEU A 401 -2.79 -15.71 1.27
CA LEU A 401 -2.95 -15.59 -0.19
C LEU A 401 -4.33 -15.08 -0.61
N THR A 402 -5.35 -15.22 0.23
CA THR A 402 -6.67 -14.64 -0.01
C THR A 402 -6.63 -13.11 0.12
N ILE A 403 -5.80 -12.59 1.04
CA ILE A 403 -5.63 -11.15 1.26
C ILE A 403 -4.58 -10.57 0.29
N ASN A 404 -3.47 -11.28 0.10
CA ASN A 404 -2.38 -10.89 -0.79
C ASN A 404 -1.96 -12.09 -1.66
N GLU A 405 -2.53 -12.20 -2.84
CA GLU A 405 -2.24 -13.30 -3.77
C GLU A 405 -0.75 -13.45 -4.11
N ASN A 406 0.02 -12.38 -4.01
CA ASN A 406 1.44 -12.34 -4.38
C ASN A 406 2.40 -12.51 -3.21
N ASP A 407 1.91 -12.89 -2.02
CA ASP A 407 2.75 -13.10 -0.85
C ASP A 407 3.78 -14.21 -1.10
N ALA A 408 5.07 -13.83 -1.12
CA ALA A 408 6.15 -14.74 -1.47
C ALA A 408 6.40 -15.79 -0.37
N LEU A 409 6.25 -15.40 0.91
CA LEU A 409 6.45 -16.30 2.05
C LEU A 409 5.36 -17.37 2.08
N ALA A 410 4.10 -16.96 1.94
CA ALA A 410 2.97 -17.90 1.95
C ALA A 410 3.07 -18.92 0.80
N ARG A 411 3.37 -18.45 -0.42
CA ARG A 411 3.58 -19.36 -1.57
C ARG A 411 4.73 -20.33 -1.32
N TYR A 412 5.88 -19.84 -0.87
CA TYR A 412 7.04 -20.68 -0.57
C TYR A 412 6.72 -21.73 0.51
N MET A 413 6.00 -21.34 1.57
CA MET A 413 5.67 -22.25 2.66
C MET A 413 4.66 -23.32 2.22
N ILE A 414 3.66 -22.98 1.42
CA ILE A 414 2.71 -23.95 0.85
C ILE A 414 3.47 -24.96 -0.04
N GLU A 415 4.31 -24.47 -0.95
CA GLU A 415 5.11 -25.37 -1.81
C GLU A 415 6.01 -26.30 -0.99
N LYS A 416 6.64 -25.78 0.06
CA LYS A 416 7.50 -26.55 0.98
C LYS A 416 6.72 -27.65 1.70
N ILE A 417 5.49 -27.33 2.17
CA ILE A 417 4.60 -28.29 2.83
C ILE A 417 4.16 -29.38 1.84
N ASP A 418 3.77 -29.00 0.63
CA ASP A 418 3.28 -29.92 -0.39
C ASP A 418 4.38 -30.87 -0.88
N ASN A 419 5.61 -30.37 -1.05
CA ASN A 419 6.75 -31.19 -1.41
C ASN A 419 7.12 -32.18 -0.30
N ALA A 420 6.99 -31.81 0.97
CA ALA A 420 7.23 -32.72 2.09
C ALA A 420 6.16 -33.84 2.15
N ASN A 421 4.91 -33.53 1.85
CA ASN A 421 3.81 -34.50 1.83
C ASN A 421 3.84 -35.41 0.57
N GLY A 422 4.41 -34.94 -0.54
CA GLY A 422 4.54 -35.72 -1.79
C GLY A 422 5.72 -36.71 -1.82
N LEU A 423 6.59 -36.67 -0.82
CA LEU A 423 7.74 -37.58 -0.65
C LEU A 423 7.47 -38.68 0.39
N SER A 424 6.31 -38.69 1.01
CA SER A 424 5.82 -39.73 1.94
C SER A 424 4.78 -40.62 1.25
#